data_2121646d202f889a133db356aa4d7f7a
#
_entry.id   2121646d202f889a133db356aa4d7f7a
#
_cell.length_a   1.000
_cell.length_b   1.000
_cell.length_c   1.000
_cell.angle_alpha   90.00
_cell.angle_beta   90.00
_cell.angle_gamma   90.00
#
_symmetry.space_group_name_H-M   'P 1'
#
loop_
_entity.id
_entity.type
_entity.pdbx_description
1 polymer ?
#
loop_
_entity_poly.entity_id
_entity_poly.type
_entity_poly.pdbx_seq_one_letter_code
_entity_poly.pdbx_strand_id
1 'polypeptide(L)'
;MKIGTEHEYSINDRDFNPLPISDKIIERISGAIEHEVSFGGIKVSKELQKHAIELIPSRPGSLGFLENNLFNGLQSLYRTLNCEYKFLGLGMHPTLTLDQTTHWDHDEQEYYHAYDRLFNIKQHGWLNIQALQINIPYKDRKNLVPMFNRIRSLIPYLVAVSASSPIVEGKLTSYMDNRLIYYRENQSKIPSICHGILPERLESVDEYIRINRGIYSELRECGAHVLCQEWVNSRGVIVRFTRKCLEVKAIDEQECLHSDMAVSAFLLALLRSDLVLEEEDEALRSLLEGAMRHGVEGLEPELETLYKVAYKNSTDEERSYLPLIEKRIEHGSLAELMKHQFRETGQIKPLLAEMEWALRENRPFSIEPGRCG
;
A
#
# COMPACT_ATOMS: atom_id res chain seq x y z
N MET A 1 -6.93 -18.06 6.96
CA MET A 1 -6.15 -18.25 5.70
C MET A 1 -4.73 -17.76 5.98
N LYS A 2 -3.69 -18.34 5.36
CA LYS A 2 -2.33 -17.77 5.45
C LYS A 2 -2.14 -16.84 4.25
N ILE A 3 -1.66 -15.64 4.49
CA ILE A 3 -1.35 -14.64 3.46
C ILE A 3 0.10 -14.18 3.56
N GLY A 4 0.61 -13.49 2.55
CA GLY A 4 1.83 -12.70 2.61
C GLY A 4 1.48 -11.23 2.61
N THR A 5 2.36 -10.39 3.13
CA THR A 5 2.29 -8.93 3.05
C THR A 5 3.65 -8.35 2.70
N GLU A 6 3.65 -7.17 2.09
CA GLU A 6 4.83 -6.38 1.78
C GLU A 6 4.52 -4.95 2.27
N HIS A 7 5.46 -4.31 2.99
CA HIS A 7 5.24 -3.05 3.70
C HIS A 7 6.34 -2.04 3.36
N GLU A 8 5.96 -0.89 2.84
CA GLU A 8 6.88 0.12 2.37
C GLU A 8 6.95 1.31 3.35
N TYR A 9 8.13 1.59 3.88
CA TYR A 9 8.34 2.67 4.86
C TYR A 9 9.34 3.69 4.36
N SER A 10 9.03 4.99 4.51
CA SER A 10 10.00 6.04 4.23
C SER A 10 11.06 6.15 5.32
N ILE A 11 12.29 6.47 4.91
CA ILE A 11 13.46 6.66 5.76
C ILE A 11 13.66 8.16 5.96
N ASN A 12 13.79 8.58 7.22
CA ASN A 12 13.84 9.99 7.57
C ASN A 12 14.96 10.29 8.59
N ASP A 13 15.44 11.52 8.59
CA ASP A 13 16.26 12.04 9.68
C ASP A 13 15.40 12.34 10.94
N ARG A 14 16.05 12.90 11.97
CA ARG A 14 15.38 13.26 13.23
C ARG A 14 14.34 14.36 13.10
N ASP A 15 14.45 15.16 12.05
CA ASP A 15 13.54 16.27 11.72
C ASP A 15 12.46 15.89 10.70
N PHE A 16 12.37 14.59 10.35
CA PHE A 16 11.46 14.03 9.35
C PHE A 16 11.72 14.50 7.91
N ASN A 17 12.97 14.88 7.60
CA ASN A 17 13.35 15.06 6.20
C ASN A 17 13.62 13.69 5.58
N PRO A 18 13.12 13.40 4.37
CA PRO A 18 13.35 12.10 3.70
C PRO A 18 14.83 11.93 3.36
N LEU A 19 15.36 10.73 3.56
CA LEU A 19 16.74 10.38 3.31
C LEU A 19 16.85 9.31 2.22
N PRO A 20 17.46 9.58 1.07
CA PRO A 20 17.65 8.60 -0.01
C PRO A 20 18.85 7.68 0.27
N ILE A 21 18.72 6.83 1.29
CA ILE A 21 19.82 6.00 1.84
C ILE A 21 19.45 4.53 2.06
N SER A 22 18.45 4.00 1.38
CA SER A 22 18.08 2.58 1.51
C SER A 22 19.25 1.63 1.24
N ASP A 23 20.11 1.97 0.28
CA ASP A 23 21.36 1.26 0.00
C ASP A 23 22.31 1.20 1.21
N LYS A 24 22.50 2.33 1.91
CA LYS A 24 23.35 2.42 3.10
C LYS A 24 22.75 1.66 4.29
N ILE A 25 21.43 1.61 4.40
CA ILE A 25 20.75 0.82 5.44
C ILE A 25 20.96 -0.66 5.16
N ILE A 26 20.73 -1.10 3.91
CA ILE A 26 20.95 -2.48 3.49
C ILE A 26 22.41 -2.89 3.70
N GLU A 27 23.37 -2.07 3.25
CA GLU A 27 24.80 -2.30 3.48
C GLU A 27 25.14 -2.43 4.97
N ARG A 28 24.57 -1.58 5.83
CA ARG A 28 24.83 -1.59 7.27
C ARG A 28 24.31 -2.86 7.96
N ILE A 29 23.20 -3.44 7.50
CA ILE A 29 22.61 -4.64 8.11
C ILE A 29 23.12 -5.97 7.53
N SER A 30 23.65 -5.97 6.31
CA SER A 30 24.13 -7.18 5.61
C SER A 30 25.64 -7.21 5.34
N GLY A 31 26.28 -6.04 5.32
CA GLY A 31 27.70 -5.90 4.95
C GLY A 31 27.93 -5.66 3.44
N ALA A 32 26.86 -5.61 2.62
CA ALA A 32 26.94 -5.35 1.19
C ALA A 32 25.67 -4.62 0.70
N ILE A 33 25.77 -3.95 -0.45
CA ILE A 33 24.58 -3.39 -1.13
C ILE A 33 23.94 -4.51 -1.92
N GLU A 34 22.75 -4.93 -1.50
CA GLU A 34 21.99 -6.03 -2.09
C GLU A 34 20.55 -5.58 -2.36
N HIS A 35 19.86 -6.29 -3.24
CA HIS A 35 18.45 -6.03 -3.57
C HIS A 35 17.52 -6.36 -2.39
N GLU A 36 17.73 -7.52 -1.77
CA GLU A 36 16.94 -8.05 -0.65
C GLU A 36 17.87 -8.81 0.31
N VAL A 37 17.72 -8.57 1.59
CA VAL A 37 18.52 -9.24 2.63
C VAL A 37 17.62 -9.80 3.73
N SER A 38 18.00 -10.95 4.29
CA SER A 38 17.35 -11.51 5.49
C SER A 38 17.94 -10.85 6.73
N PHE A 39 17.08 -10.22 7.54
CA PHE A 39 17.51 -9.50 8.73
C PHE A 39 16.44 -9.54 9.84
N GLY A 40 16.82 -9.82 11.07
CA GLY A 40 15.90 -9.78 12.23
C GLY A 40 14.69 -10.70 12.13
N GLY A 41 14.77 -11.75 11.29
CA GLY A 41 13.66 -12.69 11.06
C GLY A 41 12.67 -12.25 9.99
N ILE A 42 12.94 -11.13 9.29
CA ILE A 42 12.20 -10.64 8.13
C ILE A 42 13.15 -10.53 6.93
N LYS A 43 12.62 -10.11 5.77
CA LYS A 43 13.41 -9.62 4.66
C LYS A 43 13.29 -8.10 4.61
N VAL A 44 14.40 -7.45 4.30
CA VAL A 44 14.50 -6.02 4.02
C VAL A 44 14.89 -5.89 2.55
N SER A 45 14.07 -5.23 1.77
CA SER A 45 14.26 -5.04 0.34
C SER A 45 14.38 -3.56 0.00
N LYS A 46 15.09 -3.27 -1.07
CA LYS A 46 15.08 -1.94 -1.67
C LYS A 46 13.75 -1.68 -2.38
N GLU A 47 13.38 -0.43 -2.47
CA GLU A 47 12.34 0.06 -3.35
C GLU A 47 12.92 0.78 -4.57
N LEU A 48 12.04 1.16 -5.52
CA LEU A 48 12.45 1.99 -6.65
C LEU A 48 13.07 3.30 -6.15
N GLN A 49 12.44 3.94 -5.16
CA GLN A 49 12.88 5.18 -4.54
C GLN A 49 13.82 4.92 -3.35
N LYS A 50 15.00 5.56 -3.35
CA LYS A 50 16.02 5.34 -2.30
C LYS A 50 15.65 5.83 -0.90
N HIS A 51 14.62 6.65 -0.74
CA HIS A 51 14.15 7.07 0.59
C HIS A 51 13.14 6.10 1.20
N ALA A 52 12.88 4.97 0.58
CA ALA A 52 12.00 3.93 1.10
C ALA A 52 12.69 2.57 1.17
N ILE A 53 12.26 1.75 2.12
CA ILE A 53 12.60 0.33 2.23
C ILE A 53 11.31 -0.47 2.35
N GLU A 54 11.35 -1.69 1.85
CA GLU A 54 10.28 -2.65 1.99
C GLU A 54 10.62 -3.69 3.06
N LEU A 55 9.67 -3.96 3.96
CA LEU A 55 9.77 -5.05 4.94
C LEU A 55 8.79 -6.16 4.58
N ILE A 56 9.32 -7.38 4.47
CA ILE A 56 8.56 -8.56 4.07
C ILE A 56 8.67 -9.61 5.17
N PRO A 57 7.55 -10.20 5.65
CA PRO A 57 7.61 -11.30 6.60
C PRO A 57 8.43 -12.48 6.06
N SER A 58 9.11 -13.20 6.94
CA SER A 58 9.96 -14.35 6.58
C SER A 58 9.19 -15.44 5.80
N ARG A 59 7.89 -15.53 5.96
CA ARG A 59 7.00 -16.47 5.26
C ARG A 59 5.54 -16.04 5.38
N PRO A 60 4.65 -16.51 4.50
CA PRO A 60 3.21 -16.35 4.68
C PRO A 60 2.71 -16.94 6.00
N GLY A 61 1.77 -16.22 6.66
CA GLY A 61 1.28 -16.61 7.97
C GLY A 61 -0.16 -16.17 8.27
N SER A 62 -0.60 -16.37 9.52
CA SER A 62 -1.77 -15.72 10.09
C SER A 62 -1.46 -14.27 10.42
N LEU A 63 -2.48 -13.44 10.65
CA LEU A 63 -2.27 -12.00 10.90
C LEU A 63 -1.37 -11.74 12.11
N GLY A 64 -1.62 -12.42 13.22
CA GLY A 64 -0.78 -12.26 14.41
C GLY A 64 0.66 -12.75 14.22
N PHE A 65 0.89 -13.77 13.35
CA PHE A 65 2.25 -14.15 12.98
C PHE A 65 2.93 -13.03 12.17
N LEU A 66 2.23 -12.46 11.17
CA LEU A 66 2.78 -11.41 10.32
C LEU A 66 3.11 -10.16 11.15
N GLU A 67 2.16 -9.70 11.97
CA GLU A 67 2.34 -8.57 12.87
C GLU A 67 3.55 -8.75 13.78
N ASN A 68 3.61 -9.87 14.52
CA ASN A 68 4.72 -10.13 15.44
C ASN A 68 6.07 -10.28 14.72
N ASN A 69 6.09 -10.93 13.55
CA ASN A 69 7.31 -11.14 12.79
C ASN A 69 7.88 -9.79 12.28
N LEU A 70 7.01 -8.95 11.69
CA LEU A 70 7.38 -7.62 11.20
C LEU A 70 7.77 -6.69 12.35
N PHE A 71 7.02 -6.68 13.44
CA PHE A 71 7.32 -5.85 14.60
C PHE A 71 8.70 -6.17 15.19
N ASN A 72 9.00 -7.45 15.39
CA ASN A 72 10.31 -7.87 15.89
C ASN A 72 11.44 -7.50 14.92
N GLY A 73 11.21 -7.63 13.60
CA GLY A 73 12.15 -7.23 12.57
C GLY A 73 12.40 -5.72 12.58
N LEU A 74 11.33 -4.92 12.61
CA LEU A 74 11.39 -3.46 12.70
C LEU A 74 12.12 -2.99 13.98
N GLN A 75 11.82 -3.59 15.14
CA GLN A 75 12.53 -3.30 16.39
C GLN A 75 14.01 -3.66 16.31
N SER A 76 14.35 -4.73 15.59
CA SER A 76 15.75 -5.11 15.34
C SER A 76 16.45 -4.10 14.44
N LEU A 77 15.72 -3.57 13.43
CA LEU A 77 16.23 -2.53 12.55
C LEU A 77 16.51 -1.23 13.33
N TYR A 78 15.56 -0.74 14.13
CA TYR A 78 15.77 0.42 15.00
C TYR A 78 16.99 0.26 15.91
N ARG A 79 17.17 -0.91 16.56
CA ARG A 79 18.32 -1.16 17.44
C ARG A 79 19.65 -1.17 16.67
N THR A 80 19.72 -1.84 15.52
CA THR A 80 20.94 -1.93 14.71
C THR A 80 21.36 -0.60 14.13
N LEU A 81 20.38 0.24 13.81
CA LEU A 81 20.59 1.61 13.34
C LEU A 81 20.74 2.63 14.48
N ASN A 82 20.81 2.18 15.76
CA ASN A 82 20.94 3.02 16.96
C ASN A 82 19.85 4.11 17.06
N CYS A 83 18.65 3.86 16.54
CA CYS A 83 17.57 4.84 16.44
C CYS A 83 18.00 6.15 15.76
N GLU A 84 18.97 6.06 14.84
CA GLU A 84 19.51 7.21 14.11
C GLU A 84 18.51 7.75 13.08
N TYR A 85 17.70 6.87 12.51
CA TYR A 85 16.70 7.17 11.52
C TYR A 85 15.28 6.95 12.05
N LYS A 86 14.33 7.65 11.43
CA LYS A 86 12.90 7.52 11.66
C LYS A 86 12.25 6.83 10.46
N PHE A 87 11.27 5.97 10.70
CA PHE A 87 10.48 5.33 9.65
C PHE A 87 9.04 5.82 9.73
N LEU A 88 8.40 6.03 8.57
CA LEU A 88 6.98 6.40 8.48
C LEU A 88 6.26 5.43 7.55
N GLY A 89 5.14 4.88 8.02
CA GLY A 89 4.19 4.09 7.23
C GLY A 89 3.01 4.96 6.83
N LEU A 90 3.04 5.49 5.63
CA LEU A 90 1.99 6.33 5.01
C LEU A 90 1.99 6.07 3.51
N GLY A 91 0.88 6.28 2.83
CA GLY A 91 0.80 6.10 1.38
C GLY A 91 1.76 6.99 0.59
N MET A 92 2.10 8.17 1.12
CA MET A 92 3.12 9.09 0.59
C MET A 92 3.84 9.79 1.73
N HIS A 93 5.11 10.13 1.53
CA HIS A 93 5.82 11.01 2.47
C HIS A 93 5.27 12.43 2.36
N PRO A 94 4.71 13.00 3.46
CA PRO A 94 3.89 14.22 3.36
C PRO A 94 4.64 15.50 2.96
N THR A 95 5.96 15.56 3.19
CA THR A 95 6.75 16.79 2.92
C THR A 95 7.80 16.61 1.83
N LEU A 96 7.94 15.42 1.26
CA LEU A 96 8.95 15.14 0.24
C LEU A 96 8.71 15.97 -1.02
N THR A 97 9.76 16.65 -1.48
CA THR A 97 9.88 17.21 -2.82
C THR A 97 10.77 16.32 -3.68
N LEU A 98 10.55 16.30 -4.99
CA LEU A 98 11.21 15.34 -5.90
C LEU A 98 12.73 15.50 -6.04
N ASP A 99 13.31 16.58 -5.54
CA ASP A 99 14.74 16.83 -5.48
C ASP A 99 15.41 16.25 -4.21
N GLN A 100 14.61 15.85 -3.21
CA GLN A 100 15.10 15.23 -1.98
C GLN A 100 15.33 13.72 -2.10
N THR A 101 14.95 13.11 -3.21
CA THR A 101 15.09 11.67 -3.42
C THR A 101 15.54 11.34 -4.85
N THR A 102 15.94 10.10 -5.04
CA THR A 102 16.31 9.53 -6.34
C THR A 102 15.86 8.08 -6.41
N HIS A 103 15.90 7.50 -7.60
CA HIS A 103 15.70 6.07 -7.77
C HIS A 103 16.96 5.28 -7.36
N TRP A 104 16.79 3.97 -7.17
CA TRP A 104 17.87 3.01 -6.94
C TRP A 104 18.88 3.05 -8.09
N ASP A 105 20.17 3.21 -7.78
CA ASP A 105 21.23 3.52 -8.75
C ASP A 105 22.35 2.43 -8.80
N HIS A 106 22.07 1.23 -8.29
CA HIS A 106 23.04 0.12 -8.28
C HIS A 106 22.75 -0.90 -9.38
N ASP A 107 21.94 -1.91 -9.13
CA ASP A 107 21.53 -2.92 -10.11
C ASP A 107 20.21 -2.55 -10.83
N GLU A 108 19.73 -3.41 -11.74
CA GLU A 108 18.43 -3.26 -12.43
C GLU A 108 18.25 -1.96 -13.23
N GLN A 109 19.33 -1.28 -13.58
CA GLN A 109 19.28 0.02 -14.28
C GLN A 109 18.54 -0.05 -15.64
N GLU A 110 18.50 -1.21 -16.28
CA GLU A 110 17.76 -1.42 -17.52
C GLU A 110 16.24 -1.18 -17.35
N TYR A 111 15.68 -1.55 -16.20
CA TYR A 111 14.27 -1.27 -15.88
C TYR A 111 14.06 0.22 -15.64
N TYR A 112 14.89 0.85 -14.80
CA TYR A 112 14.78 2.27 -14.47
C TYR A 112 14.99 3.17 -15.69
N HIS A 113 15.96 2.86 -16.55
CA HIS A 113 16.15 3.57 -17.83
C HIS A 113 14.93 3.40 -18.76
N ALA A 114 14.31 2.21 -18.80
CA ALA A 114 13.11 2.01 -19.60
C ALA A 114 11.91 2.81 -19.04
N TYR A 115 11.72 2.81 -17.71
CA TYR A 115 10.69 3.62 -17.06
C TYR A 115 10.92 5.12 -17.26
N ASP A 116 12.15 5.61 -17.08
CA ASP A 116 12.46 7.03 -17.24
C ASP A 116 12.21 7.50 -18.65
N ARG A 117 12.70 6.76 -19.65
CA ARG A 117 12.49 7.06 -21.07
C ARG A 117 11.01 7.08 -21.45
N LEU A 118 10.20 6.16 -20.91
CA LEU A 118 8.79 6.06 -21.24
C LEU A 118 7.93 7.06 -20.47
N PHE A 119 8.16 7.18 -19.18
CA PHE A 119 7.21 7.79 -18.26
C PHE A 119 7.76 8.98 -17.48
N ASN A 120 9.06 9.29 -17.58
CA ASN A 120 9.76 10.24 -16.74
C ASN A 120 9.63 9.83 -15.25
N ILE A 121 10.61 9.09 -14.76
CA ILE A 121 10.59 8.51 -13.40
C ILE A 121 10.57 9.59 -12.29
N LYS A 122 10.98 10.83 -12.60
CA LYS A 122 10.98 11.94 -11.64
C LYS A 122 9.58 12.52 -11.45
N GLN A 123 8.70 11.71 -10.87
CA GLN A 123 7.31 12.05 -10.54
C GLN A 123 6.94 11.46 -9.17
N HIS A 124 5.96 12.05 -8.48
CA HIS A 124 5.46 11.53 -7.20
C HIS A 124 4.94 10.09 -7.31
N GLY A 125 4.29 9.73 -8.42
CA GLY A 125 3.79 8.37 -8.66
C GLY A 125 4.87 7.29 -8.82
N TRP A 126 6.15 7.68 -8.93
CA TRP A 126 7.31 6.78 -8.89
C TRP A 126 8.16 6.96 -7.63
N LEU A 127 8.44 8.23 -7.27
CA LEU A 127 9.43 8.54 -6.26
C LEU A 127 8.82 8.88 -4.88
N ASN A 128 7.51 8.88 -4.72
CA ASN A 128 6.87 9.17 -3.42
C ASN A 128 5.58 8.38 -3.24
N ILE A 129 5.64 7.07 -3.39
CA ILE A 129 4.51 6.16 -3.15
C ILE A 129 4.96 5.04 -2.23
N GLN A 130 4.10 4.64 -1.29
CA GLN A 130 4.31 3.53 -0.36
C GLN A 130 2.98 2.78 -0.18
N ALA A 131 3.02 1.46 -0.27
CA ALA A 131 1.83 0.63 -0.26
C ALA A 131 1.93 -0.51 0.75
N LEU A 132 0.80 -0.85 1.34
CA LEU A 132 0.57 -2.19 1.86
C LEU A 132 0.18 -3.10 0.70
N GLN A 133 0.96 -4.13 0.42
CA GLN A 133 0.62 -5.14 -0.57
C GLN A 133 0.18 -6.43 0.13
N ILE A 134 -1.00 -6.95 -0.22
CA ILE A 134 -1.55 -8.18 0.38
C ILE A 134 -1.55 -9.31 -0.66
N ASN A 135 -0.79 -10.36 -0.38
CA ASN A 135 -0.64 -11.53 -1.24
C ASN A 135 -1.57 -12.66 -0.76
N ILE A 136 -2.68 -12.90 -1.46
CA ILE A 136 -3.71 -13.88 -1.10
C ILE A 136 -3.59 -15.11 -1.99
N PRO A 137 -3.26 -16.30 -1.45
CA PRO A 137 -3.09 -17.49 -2.27
C PRO A 137 -4.42 -17.96 -2.84
N TYR A 138 -4.46 -18.30 -4.12
CA TYR A 138 -5.57 -19.00 -4.75
C TYR A 138 -5.27 -20.50 -4.84
N LYS A 139 -6.31 -21.31 -4.69
CA LYS A 139 -6.17 -22.77 -4.67
C LYS A 139 -5.90 -23.34 -6.08
N ASP A 140 -6.67 -22.91 -7.05
CA ASP A 140 -6.63 -23.36 -8.43
C ASP A 140 -7.24 -22.31 -9.39
N ARG A 141 -7.23 -22.57 -10.70
CA ARG A 141 -7.80 -21.67 -11.71
C ARG A 141 -9.30 -21.42 -11.54
N LYS A 142 -10.06 -22.37 -10.96
CA LYS A 142 -11.50 -22.21 -10.73
C LYS A 142 -11.79 -21.26 -9.58
N ASN A 143 -10.91 -21.23 -8.59
CA ASN A 143 -11.01 -20.33 -7.44
C ASN A 143 -10.45 -18.92 -7.77
N LEU A 144 -9.49 -18.81 -8.69
CA LEU A 144 -8.81 -17.56 -9.01
C LEU A 144 -9.78 -16.46 -9.48
N VAL A 145 -10.59 -16.74 -10.51
CA VAL A 145 -11.45 -15.73 -11.15
C VAL A 145 -12.52 -15.18 -10.21
N PRO A 146 -13.31 -16.02 -9.49
CA PRO A 146 -14.27 -15.52 -8.52
C PRO A 146 -13.60 -14.66 -7.41
N MET A 147 -12.45 -15.10 -6.91
CA MET A 147 -11.73 -14.36 -5.87
C MET A 147 -11.19 -13.04 -6.40
N PHE A 148 -10.64 -12.99 -7.61
CA PHE A 148 -10.19 -11.79 -8.27
C PHE A 148 -11.32 -10.76 -8.44
N ASN A 149 -12.46 -11.18 -9.01
CA ASN A 149 -13.62 -10.32 -9.21
C ASN A 149 -14.18 -9.81 -7.88
N ARG A 150 -14.16 -10.64 -6.84
CA ARG A 150 -14.59 -10.21 -5.51
C ARG A 150 -13.66 -9.18 -4.90
N ILE A 151 -12.32 -9.35 -5.00
CA ILE A 151 -11.35 -8.33 -4.58
C ILE A 151 -11.55 -7.05 -5.38
N ARG A 152 -11.74 -7.15 -6.69
CA ARG A 152 -12.02 -6.01 -7.56
C ARG A 152 -13.18 -5.15 -7.04
N SER A 153 -14.30 -5.78 -6.69
CA SER A 153 -15.47 -5.10 -6.13
C SER A 153 -15.25 -4.49 -4.75
N LEU A 154 -14.26 -4.99 -4.00
CA LEU A 154 -13.91 -4.47 -2.67
C LEU A 154 -12.88 -3.33 -2.73
N ILE A 155 -12.16 -3.12 -3.84
CA ILE A 155 -11.11 -2.09 -3.95
C ILE A 155 -11.59 -0.71 -3.49
N PRO A 156 -12.75 -0.16 -3.92
CA PRO A 156 -13.16 1.16 -3.47
C PRO A 156 -13.29 1.29 -1.94
N TYR A 157 -13.83 0.29 -1.29
CA TYR A 157 -14.02 0.26 0.15
C TYR A 157 -12.72 0.06 0.94
N LEU A 158 -11.79 -0.72 0.39
CA LEU A 158 -10.44 -0.87 0.96
C LEU A 158 -9.68 0.47 0.87
N VAL A 159 -9.73 1.15 -0.28
CA VAL A 159 -9.15 2.48 -0.46
C VAL A 159 -9.74 3.47 0.53
N ALA A 160 -11.07 3.49 0.71
CA ALA A 160 -11.74 4.39 1.65
C ALA A 160 -11.20 4.25 3.07
N VAL A 161 -11.09 3.01 3.59
CA VAL A 161 -10.68 2.77 4.98
C VAL A 161 -9.16 2.82 5.19
N SER A 162 -8.37 2.75 4.11
CA SER A 162 -6.90 2.74 4.18
C SER A 162 -6.23 4.01 3.70
N ALA A 163 -6.97 5.01 3.20
CA ALA A 163 -6.38 6.27 2.75
C ALA A 163 -5.50 6.89 3.85
N SER A 164 -4.25 7.23 3.50
CA SER A 164 -3.25 7.77 4.44
C SER A 164 -2.32 8.83 3.81
N SER A 165 -2.71 9.40 2.66
CA SER A 165 -1.85 10.30 1.89
C SER A 165 -2.51 11.65 1.54
N PRO A 166 -3.08 12.41 2.51
CA PRO A 166 -3.83 13.66 2.24
C PRO A 166 -2.93 14.88 2.04
N ILE A 167 -1.63 14.77 2.31
CA ILE A 167 -0.67 15.87 2.31
C ILE A 167 0.43 15.59 1.29
N VAL A 168 0.71 16.54 0.41
CA VAL A 168 1.77 16.48 -0.59
C VAL A 168 2.59 17.77 -0.53
N GLU A 169 3.92 17.65 -0.46
CA GLU A 169 4.86 18.78 -0.36
C GLU A 169 4.46 19.78 0.75
N GLY A 170 4.04 19.25 1.89
CA GLY A 170 3.65 20.05 3.07
C GLY A 170 2.28 20.72 2.96
N LYS A 171 1.46 20.40 1.96
CA LYS A 171 0.16 21.02 1.72
C LYS A 171 -0.96 19.98 1.69
N LEU A 172 -2.08 20.31 2.33
CA LEU A 172 -3.31 19.55 2.17
C LEU A 172 -3.80 19.63 0.74
N THR A 173 -4.22 18.50 0.20
CA THR A 173 -4.85 18.40 -1.12
C THR A 173 -6.38 18.22 -0.99
N SER A 174 -7.05 18.06 -2.12
CA SER A 174 -8.48 17.71 -2.19
C SER A 174 -8.72 16.20 -2.14
N TYR A 175 -7.68 15.38 -2.01
CA TYR A 175 -7.77 13.92 -1.97
C TYR A 175 -7.30 13.37 -0.61
N MET A 176 -7.90 12.27 -0.17
CA MET A 176 -7.45 11.49 0.99
C MET A 176 -6.39 10.47 0.58
N ASP A 177 -6.48 9.92 -0.64
CA ASP A 177 -5.50 9.03 -1.25
C ASP A 177 -4.87 9.73 -2.47
N ASN A 178 -3.79 10.46 -2.25
CA ASN A 178 -3.00 11.06 -3.32
C ASN A 178 -2.08 10.03 -3.99
N ARG A 179 -1.67 8.99 -3.28
CA ARG A 179 -0.83 7.93 -3.83
C ARG A 179 -1.46 7.33 -5.08
N LEU A 180 -2.72 6.93 -5.01
CA LEU A 180 -3.42 6.35 -6.16
C LEU A 180 -3.65 7.36 -7.28
N ILE A 181 -3.85 8.65 -6.97
CA ILE A 181 -3.95 9.69 -8.00
C ILE A 181 -2.66 9.76 -8.81
N TYR A 182 -1.50 9.91 -8.15
CA TYR A 182 -0.21 9.96 -8.82
C TYR A 182 0.18 8.62 -9.47
N TYR A 183 -0.15 7.51 -8.82
CA TYR A 183 0.09 6.16 -9.35
C TYR A 183 -0.68 5.91 -10.65
N ARG A 184 -1.92 6.37 -10.75
CA ARG A 184 -2.75 6.31 -11.96
C ARG A 184 -2.15 7.13 -13.11
N GLU A 185 -1.52 8.25 -12.79
CA GLU A 185 -0.97 9.19 -13.77
C GLU A 185 0.44 8.83 -14.23
N ASN A 186 1.22 8.14 -13.41
CA ASN A 186 2.63 7.88 -13.67
C ASN A 186 2.88 7.08 -14.97
N GLN A 187 1.91 6.31 -15.44
CA GLN A 187 1.97 5.46 -16.64
C GLN A 187 0.97 5.91 -17.73
N SER A 188 0.53 7.16 -17.71
CA SER A 188 -0.50 7.70 -18.61
C SER A 188 -0.17 7.57 -20.11
N LYS A 189 1.12 7.40 -20.47
CA LYS A 189 1.55 7.14 -21.86
C LYS A 189 1.14 5.76 -22.38
N ILE A 190 0.95 4.78 -21.47
CA ILE A 190 0.45 3.43 -21.77
C ILE A 190 -0.67 3.13 -20.72
N PRO A 191 -1.88 3.68 -20.91
CA PRO A 191 -2.94 3.60 -19.90
C PRO A 191 -3.39 2.17 -19.59
N SER A 192 -3.17 1.23 -20.51
CA SER A 192 -3.49 -0.19 -20.33
C SER A 192 -2.75 -0.83 -19.16
N ILE A 193 -1.61 -0.28 -18.72
CA ILE A 193 -0.82 -0.82 -17.59
C ILE A 193 -1.59 -0.65 -16.28
N CYS A 194 -2.09 0.53 -15.99
CA CYS A 194 -2.79 0.85 -14.75
C CYS A 194 -4.32 0.68 -14.84
N HIS A 195 -4.88 0.92 -16.03
CA HIS A 195 -6.33 0.84 -16.32
C HIS A 195 -7.20 1.63 -15.34
N GLY A 196 -6.69 2.74 -14.81
CA GLY A 196 -7.39 3.58 -13.84
C GLY A 196 -7.52 2.93 -12.46
N ILE A 197 -6.61 2.05 -12.06
CA ILE A 197 -6.57 1.27 -10.80
C ILE A 197 -7.56 0.09 -10.79
N LEU A 198 -8.84 0.33 -11.11
CA LEU A 198 -9.85 -0.73 -11.12
C LEU A 198 -9.60 -1.69 -12.30
N PRO A 199 -9.29 -2.98 -12.05
CA PRO A 199 -9.11 -3.92 -13.15
C PRO A 199 -10.43 -4.26 -13.84
N GLU A 200 -10.36 -4.84 -15.02
CA GLU A 200 -11.49 -5.40 -15.74
C GLU A 200 -12.08 -6.57 -14.95
N ARG A 201 -13.40 -6.77 -15.03
CA ARG A 201 -14.05 -7.99 -14.57
C ARG A 201 -13.61 -9.15 -15.45
N LEU A 202 -13.19 -10.26 -14.84
CA LEU A 202 -12.70 -11.43 -15.57
C LEU A 202 -13.79 -12.47 -15.73
N GLU A 203 -13.88 -13.05 -16.92
CA GLU A 203 -14.68 -14.26 -17.21
C GLU A 203 -13.81 -15.53 -17.15
N SER A 204 -12.50 -15.40 -17.36
CA SER A 204 -11.57 -16.52 -17.35
C SER A 204 -10.14 -16.10 -17.04
N VAL A 205 -9.30 -17.06 -16.65
CA VAL A 205 -7.85 -16.86 -16.51
C VAL A 205 -7.19 -16.53 -17.85
N ASP A 206 -7.70 -17.10 -18.94
CA ASP A 206 -7.15 -16.82 -20.27
C ASP A 206 -7.40 -15.38 -20.72
N GLU A 207 -8.47 -14.77 -20.23
CA GLU A 207 -8.72 -13.33 -20.43
C GLU A 207 -7.68 -12.48 -19.72
N TYR A 208 -7.37 -12.77 -18.46
CA TYR A 208 -6.29 -12.08 -17.74
C TYR A 208 -4.94 -12.21 -18.47
N ILE A 209 -4.65 -13.40 -19.00
CA ILE A 209 -3.43 -13.63 -19.82
C ILE A 209 -3.46 -12.77 -21.09
N ARG A 210 -4.61 -12.62 -21.74
CA ARG A 210 -4.76 -11.74 -22.93
C ARG A 210 -4.53 -10.28 -22.59
N ILE A 211 -5.05 -9.79 -21.45
CA ILE A 211 -4.81 -8.45 -20.94
C ILE A 211 -3.31 -8.20 -20.79
N ASN A 212 -2.59 -9.07 -20.07
CA ASN A 212 -1.15 -8.92 -19.89
C ASN A 212 -0.37 -8.98 -21.22
N ARG A 213 -0.78 -9.84 -22.16
CA ARG A 213 -0.18 -9.90 -23.51
C ARG A 213 -0.39 -8.60 -24.28
N GLY A 214 -1.54 -7.94 -24.11
CA GLY A 214 -1.83 -6.62 -24.67
C GLY A 214 -0.84 -5.58 -24.15
N ILE A 215 -0.69 -5.48 -22.82
CA ILE A 215 0.29 -4.59 -22.16
C ILE A 215 1.71 -4.87 -22.70
N TYR A 216 2.10 -6.14 -22.79
CA TYR A 216 3.43 -6.50 -23.29
C TYR A 216 3.64 -6.15 -24.76
N SER A 217 2.57 -6.17 -25.58
CA SER A 217 2.64 -5.73 -26.97
C SER A 217 2.95 -4.24 -27.06
N GLU A 218 2.18 -3.42 -26.33
CA GLU A 218 2.37 -1.97 -26.27
C GLU A 218 3.79 -1.59 -25.76
N LEU A 219 4.27 -2.28 -24.70
CA LEU A 219 5.63 -2.08 -24.19
C LEU A 219 6.71 -2.42 -25.23
N ARG A 220 6.55 -3.51 -25.99
CA ARG A 220 7.49 -3.89 -27.05
C ARG A 220 7.50 -2.87 -28.19
N GLU A 221 6.34 -2.38 -28.60
CA GLU A 221 6.21 -1.32 -29.61
C GLU A 221 6.92 -0.03 -29.20
N CYS A 222 6.95 0.24 -27.87
CA CYS A 222 7.71 1.34 -27.28
C CYS A 222 9.20 1.00 -27.03
N GLY A 223 9.69 -0.17 -27.43
CA GLY A 223 11.07 -0.60 -27.21
C GLY A 223 11.43 -0.90 -25.74
N ALA A 224 10.43 -1.25 -24.93
CA ALA A 224 10.58 -1.51 -23.49
C ALA A 224 10.29 -2.97 -23.13
N HIS A 225 10.78 -3.92 -23.94
CA HIS A 225 10.57 -5.36 -23.75
C HIS A 225 11.06 -5.87 -22.39
N VAL A 226 12.04 -5.24 -21.78
CA VAL A 226 12.55 -5.55 -20.44
C VAL A 226 11.45 -5.46 -19.36
N LEU A 227 10.48 -4.57 -19.54
CA LEU A 227 9.35 -4.37 -18.63
C LEU A 227 8.23 -5.42 -18.81
N CYS A 228 8.33 -6.37 -19.73
CA CYS A 228 7.30 -7.41 -19.94
C CYS A 228 7.32 -8.47 -18.83
N GLN A 229 6.99 -8.08 -17.62
CA GLN A 229 7.00 -8.88 -16.39
C GLN A 229 5.63 -8.85 -15.71
N GLU A 230 5.31 -9.85 -14.86
CA GLU A 230 4.01 -9.91 -14.15
C GLU A 230 3.72 -8.65 -13.32
N TRP A 231 4.75 -8.07 -12.73
CA TRP A 231 4.65 -6.92 -11.84
C TRP A 231 4.41 -5.58 -12.55
N VAL A 232 4.61 -5.49 -13.88
CA VAL A 232 4.34 -4.25 -14.62
C VAL A 232 2.85 -3.90 -14.63
N ASN A 233 1.97 -4.91 -14.58
CA ASN A 233 0.55 -4.69 -14.44
C ASN A 233 0.27 -3.98 -13.10
N SER A 234 -0.18 -2.72 -13.19
CA SER A 234 -0.32 -1.80 -12.06
C SER A 234 -1.78 -1.58 -11.65
N ARG A 235 -2.67 -2.53 -11.95
CA ARG A 235 -4.04 -2.52 -11.48
C ARG A 235 -4.12 -2.77 -9.96
N GLY A 236 -5.19 -2.37 -9.33
CA GLY A 236 -5.38 -2.48 -7.87
C GLY A 236 -5.38 -3.91 -7.32
N VAL A 237 -5.62 -4.92 -8.17
CA VAL A 237 -5.32 -6.34 -7.90
C VAL A 237 -4.77 -7.00 -9.15
N ILE A 238 -3.72 -7.82 -8.99
CA ILE A 238 -3.06 -8.55 -10.07
C ILE A 238 -2.88 -10.02 -9.72
N VAL A 239 -2.70 -10.86 -10.77
CA VAL A 239 -2.38 -12.28 -10.58
C VAL A 239 -0.86 -12.46 -10.66
N ARG A 240 -0.28 -13.00 -9.61
CA ARG A 240 1.14 -13.41 -9.57
C ARG A 240 1.20 -14.93 -9.76
N PHE A 241 1.29 -15.38 -11.00
CA PHE A 241 1.33 -16.81 -11.31
C PHE A 241 2.54 -17.51 -10.72
N THR A 242 3.68 -16.86 -10.70
CA THR A 242 4.93 -17.38 -10.13
C THR A 242 4.83 -17.59 -8.61
N ARG A 243 4.12 -16.70 -7.91
CA ARG A 243 3.86 -16.77 -6.46
C ARG A 243 2.58 -17.53 -6.11
N LYS A 244 1.72 -17.84 -7.08
CA LYS A 244 0.38 -18.45 -6.93
C LYS A 244 -0.54 -17.66 -5.99
N CYS A 245 -0.56 -16.35 -6.11
CA CYS A 245 -1.41 -15.47 -5.32
C CYS A 245 -2.04 -14.36 -6.17
N LEU A 246 -3.08 -13.73 -5.61
CA LEU A 246 -3.57 -12.43 -6.01
C LEU A 246 -2.87 -11.40 -5.13
N GLU A 247 -2.27 -10.38 -5.73
CA GLU A 247 -1.59 -9.30 -5.05
C GLU A 247 -2.48 -8.05 -5.11
N VAL A 248 -2.96 -7.59 -3.96
CA VAL A 248 -3.74 -6.36 -3.81
C VAL A 248 -2.77 -5.22 -3.58
N LYS A 249 -2.82 -4.20 -4.45
CA LYS A 249 -1.85 -3.08 -4.50
C LYS A 249 -2.48 -1.72 -4.24
N ALA A 250 -3.81 -1.64 -4.16
CA ALA A 250 -4.54 -0.38 -4.06
C ALA A 250 -4.63 0.16 -2.62
N ILE A 251 -3.86 -0.37 -1.67
CA ILE A 251 -3.94 -0.03 -0.25
C ILE A 251 -2.74 0.85 0.11
N ASP A 252 -2.98 2.04 0.66
CA ASP A 252 -1.93 2.89 1.24
C ASP A 252 -1.25 2.17 2.41
N GLU A 253 0.06 2.33 2.57
CA GLU A 253 0.77 1.90 3.78
C GLU A 253 0.19 2.61 5.00
N GLN A 254 0.14 1.93 6.14
CA GLN A 254 -0.51 2.43 7.34
C GLN A 254 0.51 2.84 8.42
N GLU A 255 0.07 3.69 9.33
CA GLU A 255 0.88 4.23 10.42
C GLU A 255 1.44 3.19 11.38
N CYS A 256 0.90 1.96 11.38
CA CYS A 256 1.44 0.85 12.18
C CYS A 256 0.97 -0.51 11.65
N LEU A 257 1.70 -1.56 12.02
CA LEU A 257 1.43 -2.93 11.61
C LEU A 257 0.04 -3.44 12.06
N HIS A 258 -0.43 -3.00 13.22
CA HIS A 258 -1.78 -3.34 13.68
C HIS A 258 -2.86 -2.82 12.72
N SER A 259 -2.67 -1.63 12.18
CA SER A 259 -3.57 -1.03 11.19
C SER A 259 -3.53 -1.79 9.86
N ASP A 260 -2.36 -2.22 9.42
CA ASP A 260 -2.19 -3.07 8.24
C ASP A 260 -2.92 -4.41 8.39
N MET A 261 -2.78 -5.02 9.57
CA MET A 261 -3.48 -6.28 9.87
C MET A 261 -4.99 -6.08 9.97
N ALA A 262 -5.47 -4.91 10.41
CA ALA A 262 -6.90 -4.61 10.46
C ALA A 262 -7.51 -4.51 9.05
N VAL A 263 -6.86 -3.81 8.13
CA VAL A 263 -7.29 -3.76 6.71
C VAL A 263 -7.24 -5.15 6.08
N SER A 264 -6.18 -5.92 6.36
CA SER A 264 -6.06 -7.31 5.90
C SER A 264 -7.17 -8.22 6.47
N ALA A 265 -7.50 -8.10 7.76
CA ALA A 265 -8.58 -8.84 8.40
C ALA A 265 -9.94 -8.54 7.77
N PHE A 266 -10.21 -7.26 7.51
CA PHE A 266 -11.43 -6.81 6.87
C PHE A 266 -11.59 -7.43 5.48
N LEU A 267 -10.56 -7.35 4.64
CA LEU A 267 -10.54 -8.00 3.32
C LEU A 267 -10.76 -9.51 3.43
N LEU A 268 -10.02 -10.22 4.29
CA LEU A 268 -10.11 -11.67 4.42
C LEU A 268 -11.49 -12.15 4.88
N ALA A 269 -12.10 -11.44 5.82
CA ALA A 269 -13.44 -11.74 6.31
C ALA A 269 -14.50 -11.54 5.21
N LEU A 270 -14.39 -10.47 4.43
CA LEU A 270 -15.29 -10.20 3.31
C LEU A 270 -15.12 -11.21 2.16
N LEU A 271 -13.91 -11.70 1.90
CA LEU A 271 -13.68 -12.74 0.89
C LEU A 271 -14.36 -14.06 1.22
N ARG A 272 -14.63 -14.35 2.50
CA ARG A 272 -15.36 -15.55 2.92
C ARG A 272 -16.87 -15.40 2.97
N SER A 273 -17.37 -14.18 2.82
CA SER A 273 -18.81 -13.93 2.88
C SER A 273 -19.51 -14.24 1.55
N ASP A 274 -20.80 -14.48 1.62
CA ASP A 274 -21.67 -14.65 0.46
C ASP A 274 -22.35 -13.32 0.05
N LEU A 275 -21.88 -12.18 0.56
CA LEU A 275 -22.41 -10.87 0.22
C LEU A 275 -22.31 -10.62 -1.28
N VAL A 276 -23.41 -10.23 -1.89
CA VAL A 276 -23.44 -9.74 -3.27
C VAL A 276 -22.87 -8.33 -3.27
N LEU A 277 -21.83 -8.10 -4.05
CA LEU A 277 -21.16 -6.81 -4.20
C LEU A 277 -21.55 -6.17 -5.54
N GLU A 278 -21.36 -4.86 -5.63
CA GLU A 278 -21.41 -4.16 -6.91
C GLU A 278 -20.37 -4.72 -7.88
N GLU A 279 -20.74 -4.95 -9.12
CA GLU A 279 -19.85 -5.49 -10.17
C GLU A 279 -19.78 -4.58 -11.40
N GLU A 280 -20.68 -3.62 -11.50
CA GLU A 280 -20.77 -2.68 -12.62
C GLU A 280 -19.55 -1.76 -12.66
N ASP A 281 -18.89 -1.71 -13.84
CA ASP A 281 -17.64 -0.97 -14.01
C ASP A 281 -17.75 0.51 -13.69
N GLU A 282 -18.78 1.19 -14.20
CA GLU A 282 -18.96 2.63 -14.01
C GLU A 282 -19.30 2.97 -12.55
N ALA A 283 -20.15 2.15 -11.91
CA ALA A 283 -20.47 2.29 -10.49
C ALA A 283 -19.23 2.14 -9.62
N LEU A 284 -18.42 1.09 -9.84
CA LEU A 284 -17.19 0.86 -9.09
C LEU A 284 -16.13 1.94 -9.33
N ARG A 285 -16.00 2.47 -10.56
CA ARG A 285 -15.10 3.60 -10.85
C ARG A 285 -15.53 4.86 -10.13
N SER A 286 -16.84 5.14 -10.09
CA SER A 286 -17.39 6.27 -9.35
C SER A 286 -17.14 6.13 -7.84
N LEU A 287 -17.36 4.93 -7.28
CA LEU A 287 -17.06 4.63 -5.87
C LEU A 287 -15.57 4.80 -5.56
N LEU A 288 -14.69 4.30 -6.44
CA LEU A 288 -13.24 4.44 -6.27
C LEU A 288 -12.79 5.90 -6.30
N GLU A 289 -13.29 6.69 -7.24
CA GLU A 289 -12.98 8.14 -7.31
C GLU A 289 -13.49 8.87 -6.05
N GLY A 290 -14.68 8.51 -5.56
CA GLY A 290 -15.22 9.00 -4.29
C GLY A 290 -14.32 8.64 -3.11
N ALA A 291 -13.90 7.38 -3.01
CA ALA A 291 -13.01 6.88 -1.96
C ALA A 291 -11.64 7.59 -1.96
N MET A 292 -11.00 7.74 -3.13
CA MET A 292 -9.73 8.47 -3.25
C MET A 292 -9.87 9.94 -2.84
N ARG A 293 -11.01 10.56 -3.13
CA ARG A 293 -11.24 11.99 -2.85
C ARG A 293 -11.67 12.24 -1.41
N HIS A 294 -12.56 11.41 -0.87
CA HIS A 294 -13.28 11.70 0.36
C HIS A 294 -12.94 10.72 1.50
N GLY A 295 -12.22 9.63 1.22
CA GLY A 295 -11.98 8.58 2.21
C GLY A 295 -13.28 7.85 2.55
N VAL A 296 -13.61 7.81 3.82
CA VAL A 296 -14.83 7.17 4.35
C VAL A 296 -16.07 8.06 4.13
N GLU A 297 -15.89 9.40 4.08
CA GLU A 297 -17.01 10.35 3.96
C GLU A 297 -17.89 10.05 2.74
N GLY A 298 -19.18 9.79 2.99
CA GLY A 298 -20.20 9.45 2.00
C GLY A 298 -20.30 7.95 1.64
N LEU A 299 -19.50 7.08 2.28
CA LEU A 299 -19.55 5.63 2.14
C LEU A 299 -19.87 4.90 3.46
N GLU A 300 -20.19 5.65 4.52
CA GLU A 300 -20.40 5.10 5.86
C GLU A 300 -21.49 4.01 5.89
N PRO A 301 -22.67 4.16 5.25
CA PRO A 301 -23.72 3.14 5.30
C PRO A 301 -23.29 1.81 4.65
N GLU A 302 -22.60 1.88 3.51
CA GLU A 302 -22.08 0.71 2.81
C GLU A 302 -20.96 0.06 3.62
N LEU A 303 -20.03 0.84 4.16
CA LEU A 303 -18.92 0.36 5.00
C LEU A 303 -19.42 -0.24 6.31
N GLU A 304 -20.43 0.31 6.97
CA GLU A 304 -21.08 -0.31 8.14
C GLU A 304 -21.70 -1.68 7.80
N THR A 305 -22.33 -1.77 6.63
CA THR A 305 -22.90 -3.04 6.13
C THR A 305 -21.79 -4.07 5.91
N LEU A 306 -20.71 -3.66 5.24
CA LEU A 306 -19.54 -4.50 5.00
C LEU A 306 -18.87 -4.91 6.32
N TYR A 307 -18.76 -4.00 7.28
CA TYR A 307 -18.21 -4.30 8.61
C TYR A 307 -19.04 -5.38 9.35
N LYS A 308 -20.36 -5.24 9.38
CA LYS A 308 -21.26 -6.24 10.01
C LYS A 308 -21.09 -7.62 9.35
N VAL A 309 -20.96 -7.65 8.02
CA VAL A 309 -20.71 -8.88 7.27
C VAL A 309 -19.30 -9.43 7.56
N ALA A 310 -18.28 -8.59 7.60
CA ALA A 310 -16.92 -8.98 7.94
C ALA A 310 -16.85 -9.55 9.36
N TYR A 311 -17.46 -8.87 10.32
CA TYR A 311 -17.50 -9.33 11.73
C TYR A 311 -18.13 -10.72 11.86
N LYS A 312 -19.23 -10.97 11.16
CA LYS A 312 -19.93 -12.28 11.14
C LYS A 312 -19.07 -13.39 10.52
N ASN A 313 -18.26 -13.07 9.51
CA ASN A 313 -17.47 -14.05 8.73
C ASN A 313 -15.99 -14.10 9.18
N SER A 314 -15.60 -13.32 10.18
CA SER A 314 -14.23 -13.29 10.70
C SER A 314 -13.93 -14.52 11.57
N THR A 315 -12.68 -14.95 11.56
CA THR A 315 -12.12 -15.84 12.60
C THR A 315 -11.93 -15.04 13.90
N ASP A 316 -11.69 -15.72 15.02
CA ASP A 316 -11.43 -15.03 16.30
C ASP A 316 -10.18 -14.13 16.23
N GLU A 317 -9.13 -14.58 15.54
CA GLU A 317 -7.93 -13.78 15.28
C GLU A 317 -8.27 -12.51 14.49
N GLU A 318 -8.96 -12.62 13.37
CA GLU A 318 -9.33 -11.47 12.53
C GLU A 318 -10.27 -10.51 13.28
N ARG A 319 -11.18 -11.04 14.11
CA ARG A 319 -12.13 -10.24 14.89
C ARG A 319 -11.44 -9.30 15.87
N SER A 320 -10.26 -9.66 16.35
CA SER A 320 -9.50 -8.80 17.26
C SER A 320 -8.95 -7.53 16.58
N TYR A 321 -8.84 -7.51 15.26
CA TYR A 321 -8.39 -6.36 14.46
C TYR A 321 -9.53 -5.47 13.97
N LEU A 322 -10.73 -6.04 13.78
CA LEU A 322 -11.86 -5.32 13.17
C LEU A 322 -12.33 -4.07 13.93
N PRO A 323 -12.19 -3.94 15.28
CA PRO A 323 -12.57 -2.71 15.97
C PRO A 323 -11.88 -1.44 15.46
N LEU A 324 -10.70 -1.56 14.84
CA LEU A 324 -10.06 -0.42 14.21
C LEU A 324 -10.80 0.02 12.93
N ILE A 325 -11.29 -0.94 12.15
CA ILE A 325 -12.11 -0.63 10.94
C ILE A 325 -13.41 0.08 11.35
N GLU A 326 -14.06 -0.38 12.43
CA GLU A 326 -15.25 0.29 12.96
C GLU A 326 -14.96 1.76 13.31
N LYS A 327 -13.88 2.00 14.07
CA LYS A 327 -13.45 3.36 14.40
C LYS A 327 -13.15 4.22 13.18
N ARG A 328 -12.56 3.65 12.13
CA ARG A 328 -12.30 4.38 10.87
C ARG A 328 -13.59 4.71 10.12
N ILE A 329 -14.59 3.85 10.18
CA ILE A 329 -15.91 4.14 9.61
C ILE A 329 -16.59 5.27 10.38
N GLU A 330 -16.49 5.27 11.73
CA GLU A 330 -17.12 6.26 12.59
C GLU A 330 -16.41 7.63 12.59
N HIS A 331 -15.08 7.66 12.47
CA HIS A 331 -14.29 8.88 12.70
C HIS A 331 -13.44 9.30 11.49
N GLY A 332 -13.45 8.54 10.41
CA GLY A 332 -12.66 8.75 9.22
C GLY A 332 -11.42 7.87 9.15
N SER A 333 -10.89 7.71 7.93
CA SER A 333 -9.62 7.04 7.65
C SER A 333 -8.44 7.77 8.30
N LEU A 334 -7.25 7.18 8.27
CA LEU A 334 -6.05 7.86 8.73
C LEU A 334 -5.85 9.22 8.05
N ALA A 335 -6.13 9.32 6.74
CA ALA A 335 -6.02 10.57 5.99
C ALA A 335 -6.94 11.67 6.52
N GLU A 336 -8.19 11.33 6.87
CA GLU A 336 -9.15 12.28 7.42
C GLU A 336 -8.70 12.77 8.80
N LEU A 337 -8.20 11.87 9.64
CA LEU A 337 -7.64 12.21 10.96
C LEU A 337 -6.39 13.11 10.83
N MET A 338 -5.45 12.77 9.92
CA MET A 338 -4.27 13.60 9.64
C MET A 338 -4.65 14.98 9.14
N LYS A 339 -5.63 15.06 8.23
CA LYS A 339 -6.14 16.32 7.69
C LYS A 339 -6.79 17.17 8.78
N HIS A 340 -7.55 16.57 9.69
CA HIS A 340 -8.16 17.26 10.82
C HIS A 340 -7.09 17.87 11.72
N GLN A 341 -6.14 17.07 12.22
CA GLN A 341 -5.09 17.52 13.11
C GLN A 341 -4.20 18.59 12.45
N PHE A 342 -3.85 18.42 11.18
CA PHE A 342 -3.04 19.41 10.47
C PHE A 342 -3.78 20.74 10.27
N ARG A 343 -5.10 20.72 10.06
CA ARG A 343 -5.93 21.94 9.97
C ARG A 343 -5.99 22.70 11.29
N GLU A 344 -6.08 21.98 12.40
CA GLU A 344 -6.14 22.57 13.72
C GLU A 344 -4.81 23.18 14.17
N THR A 345 -3.71 22.47 13.91
CA THR A 345 -2.39 22.87 14.43
C THR A 345 -1.56 23.70 13.45
N GLY A 346 -1.76 23.50 12.14
CA GLY A 346 -0.90 24.04 11.09
C GLY A 346 0.53 23.48 11.11
N GLN A 347 0.78 22.44 11.93
CA GLN A 347 2.13 21.93 12.18
C GLN A 347 2.29 20.49 11.70
N ILE A 348 3.18 20.28 10.72
CA ILE A 348 3.41 18.95 10.14
C ILE A 348 4.32 18.09 11.03
N LYS A 349 5.38 18.65 11.65
CA LYS A 349 6.35 17.87 12.42
C LYS A 349 5.75 17.13 13.61
N PRO A 350 4.88 17.72 14.44
CA PRO A 350 4.18 16.98 15.50
C PRO A 350 3.35 15.81 14.96
N LEU A 351 2.63 16.00 13.85
CA LEU A 351 1.86 14.94 13.20
C LEU A 351 2.79 13.79 12.77
N LEU A 352 3.92 14.08 12.11
CA LEU A 352 4.88 13.04 11.70
C LEU A 352 5.52 12.33 12.90
N ALA A 353 5.74 13.04 14.01
CA ALA A 353 6.24 12.43 15.23
C ALA A 353 5.25 11.44 15.84
N GLU A 354 3.95 11.71 15.75
CA GLU A 354 2.90 10.78 16.18
C GLU A 354 2.79 9.56 15.26
N MET A 355 2.96 9.75 13.94
CA MET A 355 2.99 8.63 12.98
C MET A 355 4.21 7.72 13.21
N GLU A 356 5.40 8.30 13.42
CA GLU A 356 6.60 7.52 13.77
C GLU A 356 6.43 6.76 15.09
N TRP A 357 5.85 7.43 16.08
CA TRP A 357 5.56 6.78 17.35
C TRP A 357 4.56 5.63 17.20
N ALA A 358 3.50 5.82 16.40
CA ALA A 358 2.51 4.79 16.09
C ALA A 358 3.17 3.56 15.46
N LEU A 359 4.06 3.74 14.49
CA LEU A 359 4.81 2.66 13.86
C LEU A 359 5.74 1.95 14.85
N ARG A 360 6.52 2.73 15.61
CA ARG A 360 7.51 2.21 16.54
C ARG A 360 6.91 1.41 17.69
N GLU A 361 5.78 1.86 18.22
CA GLU A 361 5.06 1.20 19.31
C GLU A 361 3.97 0.23 18.82
N ASN A 362 3.76 0.14 17.51
CA ASN A 362 2.70 -0.64 16.88
C ASN A 362 1.31 -0.32 17.45
N ARG A 363 0.96 0.95 17.51
CA ARG A 363 -0.30 1.45 18.05
C ARG A 363 -1.01 2.36 17.06
N PRO A 364 -2.27 2.06 16.69
CA PRO A 364 -3.02 2.90 15.78
C PRO A 364 -3.12 4.34 16.27
N PHE A 365 -2.99 5.27 15.33
CA PHE A 365 -3.22 6.68 15.58
C PHE A 365 -4.71 6.93 15.87
N SER A 366 -4.99 7.73 16.89
CA SER A 366 -6.34 8.15 17.24
C SER A 366 -6.32 9.58 17.78
N ILE A 367 -7.26 10.38 17.33
CA ILE A 367 -7.54 11.68 17.96
C ILE A 367 -8.46 11.38 19.15
N GLU A 368 -7.90 11.35 20.38
CA GLU A 368 -8.75 11.30 21.57
C GLU A 368 -9.45 12.65 21.72
N PRO A 369 -10.79 12.70 21.87
CA PRO A 369 -11.48 13.93 22.23
C PRO A 369 -11.01 14.35 23.64
N GLY A 370 -10.09 15.31 23.75
CA GLY A 370 -9.71 15.90 25.01
C GLY A 370 -8.22 16.10 25.32
N ARG A 371 -7.29 15.86 24.40
CA ARG A 371 -5.90 16.31 24.55
C ARG A 371 -5.67 17.70 23.92
N CYS A 372 -6.41 18.70 24.37
CA CYS A 372 -5.99 20.09 24.30
C CYS A 372 -5.32 20.42 25.63
N GLY A 373 -4.00 20.50 25.66
CA GLY A 373 -3.23 20.88 26.81
C GLY A 373 -1.83 21.31 26.43
#